data_735cdbd9c3abc7a07dbb752601610681
#
_entry.id   735cdbd9c3abc7a07dbb752601610681
#
_cell.length_a   1.000
_cell.length_b   1.000
_cell.length_c   1.000
_cell.angle_alpha   90.00
_cell.angle_beta   90.00
_cell.angle_gamma   90.00
#
_symmetry.space_group_name_H-M   'P 1'
#
loop_
_entity.id
_entity.type
_entity.pdbx_description
1 polymer ?
#
loop_
_entity_poly.entity_id
_entity_poly.type
_entity_poly.pdbx_seq_one_letter_code
_entity_poly.pdbx_strand_id
1 'polypeptide(L)'
;MTYELIYEFLAWLQNTRHCAATTKNHRLAALKSFFHYCAMEDPALMAVYLDIQKVRSQRVARNRVEYMSETALKILLEQADSHTSHGLRDQFLMVLLYDTGARIQEMLDLKLKDIHLNDQTPCVYLTGKGNKTRCVPLMDKTIAHLQQYLKTFHPEGDQNSDQYLFYTQIRGLKGRMSDDNVSCFLKRYAKSAHELCSEVPLQMHAHLFRHTRAMHLYQAGIPLSYIKDFLGHVSVNTTDIYASTDTSMMKAALEKINNGQAHSAAQVVPVWQNNEEVMLKLCGLK
;
A
#
# COMPACT_ATOMS: atom_id res chain seq x y z
N MET A 1 18.47 -33.94 4.68
CA MET A 1 17.21 -33.48 4.09
C MET A 1 17.35 -33.52 2.59
N THR A 2 16.47 -34.18 1.87
CA THR A 2 16.56 -34.32 0.42
C THR A 2 15.63 -33.33 -0.27
N TYR A 3 15.95 -33.00 -1.50
CA TYR A 3 15.11 -32.21 -2.40
C TYR A 3 13.65 -32.76 -2.50
N GLU A 4 13.48 -34.08 -2.50
CA GLU A 4 12.19 -34.77 -2.52
C GLU A 4 11.32 -34.41 -1.31
N LEU A 5 11.88 -34.40 -0.12
CA LEU A 5 11.15 -34.04 1.11
C LEU A 5 10.54 -32.64 1.06
N ILE A 6 11.20 -31.71 0.37
CA ILE A 6 10.68 -30.34 0.21
C ILE A 6 9.49 -30.35 -0.74
N TYR A 7 9.53 -31.13 -1.83
CA TYR A 7 8.37 -31.28 -2.71
C TYR A 7 7.21 -31.95 -2.00
N GLU A 8 7.45 -32.97 -1.20
CA GLU A 8 6.42 -33.62 -0.37
C GLU A 8 5.81 -32.63 0.61
N PHE A 9 6.62 -31.82 1.28
CA PHE A 9 6.13 -30.75 2.18
C PHE A 9 5.29 -29.72 1.43
N LEU A 10 5.71 -29.27 0.26
CA LEU A 10 4.95 -28.31 -0.54
C LEU A 10 3.65 -28.93 -1.08
N ALA A 11 3.67 -30.21 -1.43
CA ALA A 11 2.48 -30.97 -1.84
C ALA A 11 1.52 -31.15 -0.65
N TRP A 12 2.02 -31.47 0.54
CA TRP A 12 1.21 -31.53 1.77
C TRP A 12 0.55 -30.19 2.09
N LEU A 13 1.29 -29.08 1.99
CA LEU A 13 0.72 -27.73 2.17
C LEU A 13 -0.44 -27.47 1.20
N GLN A 14 -0.34 -27.97 -0.04
CA GLN A 14 -1.38 -27.80 -1.04
C GLN A 14 -2.57 -28.72 -0.82
N ASN A 15 -2.31 -30.02 -0.67
CA ASN A 15 -3.35 -31.06 -0.74
C ASN A 15 -4.04 -31.27 0.60
N THR A 16 -3.30 -31.17 1.72
CA THR A 16 -3.82 -31.42 3.06
C THR A 16 -4.19 -30.13 3.79
N ARG A 17 -3.34 -29.08 3.65
CA ARG A 17 -3.57 -27.79 4.32
C ARG A 17 -4.29 -26.75 3.47
N HIS A 18 -4.56 -27.06 2.21
CA HIS A 18 -5.21 -26.18 1.23
C HIS A 18 -4.63 -24.76 1.16
N CYS A 19 -3.31 -24.64 1.34
CA CYS A 19 -2.62 -23.36 1.34
C CYS A 19 -2.57 -22.75 -0.08
N ALA A 20 -2.81 -21.45 -0.18
CA ALA A 20 -2.63 -20.69 -1.42
C ALA A 20 -1.17 -20.74 -1.92
N ALA A 21 -0.97 -20.55 -3.22
CA ALA A 21 0.35 -20.53 -3.85
C ALA A 21 1.29 -19.49 -3.23
N THR A 22 0.77 -18.33 -2.82
CA THR A 22 1.52 -17.29 -2.10
C THR A 22 2.08 -17.80 -0.78
N THR A 23 1.27 -18.49 0.01
CA THR A 23 1.69 -19.08 1.29
C THR A 23 2.76 -20.14 1.08
N LYS A 24 2.62 -21.01 0.06
CA LYS A 24 3.63 -22.01 -0.29
C LYS A 24 4.96 -21.34 -0.68
N ASN A 25 4.90 -20.30 -1.51
CA ASN A 25 6.09 -19.54 -1.91
C ASN A 25 6.80 -18.89 -0.71
N HIS A 26 6.05 -18.35 0.25
CA HIS A 26 6.62 -17.79 1.48
C HIS A 26 7.32 -18.86 2.34
N ARG A 27 6.71 -20.06 2.48
CA ARG A 27 7.32 -21.18 3.19
C ARG A 27 8.58 -21.67 2.48
N LEU A 28 8.56 -21.79 1.15
CA LEU A 28 9.73 -22.14 0.36
C LEU A 28 10.85 -21.10 0.50
N ALA A 29 10.53 -19.81 0.47
CA ALA A 29 11.50 -18.74 0.66
C ALA A 29 12.15 -18.81 2.05
N ALA A 30 11.36 -19.08 3.10
CA ALA A 30 11.87 -19.26 4.46
C ALA A 30 12.84 -20.47 4.54
N LEU A 31 12.49 -21.60 3.93
CA LEU A 31 13.36 -22.77 3.85
C LEU A 31 14.68 -22.45 3.12
N LYS A 32 14.59 -21.77 1.95
CA LYS A 32 15.77 -21.34 1.20
C LYS A 32 16.69 -20.45 2.02
N SER A 33 16.13 -19.49 2.73
CA SER A 33 16.87 -18.58 3.59
C SER A 33 17.54 -19.31 4.76
N PHE A 34 16.81 -20.22 5.40
CA PHE A 34 17.34 -21.04 6.49
C PHE A 34 18.52 -21.92 6.03
N PHE A 35 18.37 -22.65 4.93
CA PHE A 35 19.46 -23.50 4.41
C PHE A 35 20.63 -22.70 3.85
N HIS A 36 20.40 -21.50 3.36
CA HIS A 36 21.49 -20.57 3.04
C HIS A 36 22.31 -20.24 4.28
N TYR A 37 21.63 -19.87 5.36
CA TYR A 37 22.32 -19.61 6.64
C TYR A 37 23.11 -20.83 7.13
N CYS A 38 22.49 -22.01 7.15
CA CYS A 38 23.14 -23.24 7.57
C CYS A 38 24.38 -23.57 6.72
N ALA A 39 24.32 -23.37 5.39
CA ALA A 39 25.45 -23.63 4.50
C ALA A 39 26.60 -22.62 4.67
N MET A 40 26.32 -21.41 5.18
CA MET A 40 27.35 -20.45 5.54
C MET A 40 28.08 -20.85 6.85
N GLU A 41 27.35 -21.46 7.79
CA GLU A 41 27.92 -21.94 9.07
C GLU A 41 28.62 -23.30 8.92
N ASP A 42 28.09 -24.21 8.09
CA ASP A 42 28.62 -25.55 7.83
C ASP A 42 28.70 -25.85 6.33
N PRO A 43 29.89 -25.83 5.72
CA PRO A 43 30.09 -26.14 4.31
C PRO A 43 29.58 -27.52 3.87
N ALA A 44 29.46 -28.49 4.80
CA ALA A 44 28.89 -29.80 4.48
C ALA A 44 27.43 -29.73 4.02
N LEU A 45 26.70 -28.67 4.39
CA LEU A 45 25.33 -28.45 4.01
C LEU A 45 25.15 -27.70 2.66
N MET A 46 26.26 -27.31 2.00
CA MET A 46 26.23 -26.58 0.73
C MET A 46 25.49 -27.35 -0.37
N ALA A 47 25.68 -28.65 -0.47
CA ALA A 47 25.02 -29.51 -1.45
C ALA A 47 23.46 -29.48 -1.25
N VAL A 48 23.03 -29.58 0.01
CA VAL A 48 21.60 -29.51 0.37
C VAL A 48 21.02 -28.14 0.01
N TYR A 49 21.74 -27.04 0.32
CA TYR A 49 21.32 -25.71 -0.05
C TYR A 49 21.17 -25.54 -1.56
N LEU A 50 22.13 -25.99 -2.35
CA LEU A 50 22.08 -25.91 -3.81
C LEU A 50 20.89 -26.72 -4.40
N ASP A 51 20.58 -27.87 -3.82
CA ASP A 51 19.43 -28.67 -4.22
C ASP A 51 18.11 -27.96 -3.93
N ILE A 52 18.00 -27.31 -2.76
CA ILE A 52 16.80 -26.53 -2.39
C ILE A 52 16.61 -25.33 -3.32
N GLN A 53 17.69 -24.70 -3.78
CA GLN A 53 17.60 -23.57 -4.71
C GLN A 53 16.97 -23.96 -6.06
N LYS A 54 17.06 -25.22 -6.49
CA LYS A 54 16.44 -25.73 -7.73
C LYS A 54 14.92 -25.74 -7.66
N VAL A 55 14.32 -25.78 -6.46
CA VAL A 55 12.87 -25.73 -6.27
C VAL A 55 12.32 -24.38 -6.69
N ARG A 56 11.49 -24.33 -7.72
CA ARG A 56 10.93 -23.10 -8.26
C ARG A 56 9.68 -22.67 -7.49
N SER A 57 9.57 -21.36 -7.27
CA SER A 57 8.32 -20.76 -6.77
C SER A 57 7.20 -20.91 -7.81
N GLN A 58 5.98 -21.11 -7.34
CA GLN A 58 4.80 -21.16 -8.20
C GLN A 58 4.49 -19.75 -8.74
N ARG A 59 4.05 -19.70 -9.99
CA ARG A 59 3.53 -18.44 -10.55
C ARG A 59 2.22 -18.10 -9.85
N VAL A 60 2.14 -16.86 -9.35
CA VAL A 60 0.93 -16.32 -8.73
C VAL A 60 0.43 -15.20 -9.64
N ALA A 61 -0.85 -15.23 -9.99
CA ALA A 61 -1.46 -14.11 -10.69
C ALA A 61 -1.38 -12.85 -9.82
N ARG A 62 -1.02 -11.73 -10.41
CA ARG A 62 -1.08 -10.44 -9.71
C ARG A 62 -2.55 -10.05 -9.60
N ASN A 63 -3.08 -10.07 -8.39
CA ASN A 63 -4.40 -9.52 -8.14
C ASN A 63 -4.35 -8.00 -8.30
N ARG A 64 -5.45 -7.42 -8.78
CA ARG A 64 -5.62 -5.97 -8.75
C ARG A 64 -5.54 -5.50 -7.31
N VAL A 65 -4.93 -4.34 -7.09
CA VAL A 65 -4.91 -3.71 -5.77
C VAL A 65 -6.33 -3.27 -5.45
N GLU A 66 -6.85 -3.77 -4.33
CA GLU A 66 -8.13 -3.35 -3.80
C GLU A 66 -7.97 -1.96 -3.18
N TYR A 67 -8.90 -1.06 -3.48
CA TYR A 67 -8.96 0.29 -2.91
C TYR A 67 -10.41 0.77 -2.88
N MET A 68 -10.70 1.74 -2.04
CA MET A 68 -12.04 2.34 -1.90
C MET A 68 -12.18 3.57 -2.79
N SER A 69 -13.37 3.80 -3.34
CA SER A 69 -13.73 5.11 -3.90
C SER A 69 -13.80 6.18 -2.80
N GLU A 70 -13.78 7.46 -3.18
CA GLU A 70 -13.94 8.57 -2.20
C GLU A 70 -15.26 8.45 -1.46
N THR A 71 -16.34 8.05 -2.14
CA THR A 71 -17.66 7.82 -1.55
C THR A 71 -17.61 6.70 -0.51
N ALA A 72 -17.05 5.55 -0.85
CA ALA A 72 -16.92 4.40 0.05
C ALA A 72 -16.08 4.75 1.28
N LEU A 73 -14.96 5.46 1.09
CA LEU A 73 -14.12 5.93 2.19
C LEU A 73 -14.89 6.87 3.13
N LYS A 74 -15.63 7.84 2.59
CA LYS A 74 -16.44 8.77 3.37
C LYS A 74 -17.47 8.02 4.22
N ILE A 75 -18.24 7.12 3.61
CA ILE A 75 -19.25 6.31 4.30
C ILE A 75 -18.62 5.48 5.43
N LEU A 76 -17.41 4.90 5.20
CA LEU A 76 -16.70 4.17 6.24
C LEU A 76 -16.30 5.07 7.42
N LEU A 77 -15.75 6.25 7.15
CA LEU A 77 -15.35 7.20 8.19
C LEU A 77 -16.52 7.71 9.03
N GLU A 78 -17.70 7.83 8.44
CA GLU A 78 -18.94 8.27 9.10
C GLU A 78 -19.55 7.20 10.01
N GLN A 79 -19.09 5.94 9.95
CA GLN A 79 -19.59 4.89 10.86
C GLN A 79 -19.09 5.07 12.31
N ALA A 80 -18.01 5.81 12.50
CA ALA A 80 -17.48 6.05 13.84
C ALA A 80 -18.20 7.26 14.48
N ASP A 81 -18.95 7.01 15.55
CA ASP A 81 -19.65 8.06 16.29
C ASP A 81 -18.66 8.93 17.08
N SER A 82 -18.36 10.11 16.55
CA SER A 82 -17.42 11.07 17.15
C SER A 82 -17.87 11.66 18.49
N HIS A 83 -19.12 11.45 18.92
CA HIS A 83 -19.61 11.85 20.23
C HIS A 83 -19.16 10.90 21.35
N THR A 84 -18.73 9.71 20.99
CA THR A 84 -18.14 8.75 21.95
C THR A 84 -16.61 8.81 21.91
N SER A 85 -15.95 8.61 23.05
CA SER A 85 -14.49 8.61 23.11
C SER A 85 -13.87 7.55 22.18
N HIS A 86 -14.46 6.35 22.12
CA HIS A 86 -13.98 5.30 21.23
C HIS A 86 -14.16 5.66 19.75
N GLY A 87 -15.34 6.17 19.39
CA GLY A 87 -15.61 6.57 18.01
C GLY A 87 -14.73 7.76 17.55
N LEU A 88 -14.52 8.75 18.42
CA LEU A 88 -13.60 9.87 18.15
C LEU A 88 -12.17 9.37 17.88
N ARG A 89 -11.66 8.45 18.72
CA ARG A 89 -10.36 7.84 18.52
C ARG A 89 -10.29 7.06 17.21
N ASP A 90 -11.27 6.18 16.97
CA ASP A 90 -11.29 5.28 15.84
C ASP A 90 -11.41 6.07 14.53
N GLN A 91 -12.26 7.11 14.50
CA GLN A 91 -12.40 8.01 13.36
C GLN A 91 -11.09 8.73 13.04
N PHE A 92 -10.48 9.35 14.07
CA PHE A 92 -9.22 10.07 13.87
C PHE A 92 -8.10 9.12 13.40
N LEU A 93 -8.00 7.90 13.93
CA LEU A 93 -7.03 6.92 13.48
C LEU A 93 -7.25 6.54 12.00
N MET A 94 -8.50 6.32 11.57
CA MET A 94 -8.82 6.05 10.17
C MET A 94 -8.47 7.23 9.25
N VAL A 95 -8.80 8.46 9.65
CA VAL A 95 -8.45 9.69 8.92
C VAL A 95 -6.94 9.80 8.77
N LEU A 96 -6.19 9.62 9.86
CA LEU A 96 -4.74 9.77 9.85
C LEU A 96 -4.05 8.66 9.04
N LEU A 97 -4.55 7.41 9.09
CA LEU A 97 -4.08 6.31 8.24
C LEU A 97 -4.25 6.62 6.76
N TYR A 98 -5.40 7.16 6.38
CA TYR A 98 -5.66 7.55 4.99
C TYR A 98 -4.78 8.71 4.56
N ASP A 99 -4.76 9.78 5.34
CA ASP A 99 -4.08 11.04 4.96
C ASP A 99 -2.57 10.85 4.83
N THR A 100 -1.97 10.11 5.75
CA THR A 100 -0.52 9.88 5.77
C THR A 100 -0.07 8.67 4.95
N GLY A 101 -0.98 7.78 4.59
CA GLY A 101 -0.63 6.50 3.98
C GLY A 101 0.32 5.65 4.83
N ALA A 102 0.35 5.85 6.14
CA ALA A 102 1.23 5.15 7.06
C ALA A 102 0.95 3.64 7.12
N ARG A 103 1.99 2.85 7.45
CA ARG A 103 1.78 1.47 7.88
C ARG A 103 1.20 1.45 9.29
N ILE A 104 0.39 0.45 9.59
CA ILE A 104 -0.25 0.36 10.91
C ILE A 104 0.77 0.41 12.06
N GLN A 105 1.91 -0.24 11.93
CA GLN A 105 2.95 -0.22 12.95
C GLN A 105 3.54 1.19 13.12
N GLU A 106 3.83 1.90 12.01
CA GLU A 106 4.31 3.29 12.04
C GLU A 106 3.31 4.20 12.76
N MET A 107 2.01 3.98 12.52
CA MET A 107 0.92 4.73 13.14
C MET A 107 0.79 4.45 14.65
N LEU A 108 0.89 3.19 15.05
CA LEU A 108 0.75 2.79 16.46
C LEU A 108 2.02 3.08 17.29
N ASP A 109 3.17 3.20 16.65
CA ASP A 109 4.43 3.61 17.27
C ASP A 109 4.58 5.14 17.39
N LEU A 110 3.68 5.90 16.73
CA LEU A 110 3.71 7.35 16.72
C LEU A 110 3.54 7.93 18.13
N LYS A 111 4.41 8.84 18.50
CA LYS A 111 4.42 9.55 19.79
C LYS A 111 4.02 11.02 19.63
N LEU A 112 3.63 11.67 20.71
CA LEU A 112 3.26 13.09 20.68
C LEU A 112 4.39 13.96 20.19
N LYS A 113 5.64 13.65 20.55
CA LYS A 113 6.84 14.37 20.10
C LYS A 113 7.09 14.32 18.59
N ASP A 114 6.50 13.35 17.89
CA ASP A 114 6.67 13.17 16.45
C ASP A 114 5.69 14.05 15.65
N ILE A 115 4.84 14.81 16.33
CA ILE A 115 3.81 15.69 15.75
C ILE A 115 4.24 17.14 15.88
N HIS A 116 4.41 17.80 14.76
CA HIS A 116 4.89 19.19 14.68
C HIS A 116 3.78 20.07 14.11
N LEU A 117 2.99 20.70 14.99
CA LEU A 117 1.88 21.59 14.61
C LEU A 117 2.30 23.05 14.47
N ASN A 118 3.41 23.44 15.12
CA ASN A 118 3.87 24.83 15.20
C ASN A 118 4.85 25.19 14.06
N ASP A 119 5.21 24.23 13.21
CA ASP A 119 6.09 24.47 12.06
C ASP A 119 5.33 25.26 10.97
N GLN A 120 6.07 25.88 10.05
CA GLN A 120 5.47 26.57 8.89
C GLN A 120 4.52 25.66 8.10
N THR A 121 4.84 24.37 8.04
CA THR A 121 3.98 23.32 7.48
C THR A 121 3.77 22.27 8.56
N PRO A 122 2.58 22.21 9.18
CA PRO A 122 2.27 21.17 10.16
C PRO A 122 2.49 19.76 9.57
N CYS A 123 3.23 18.92 10.29
CA CYS A 123 3.61 17.61 9.78
C CYS A 123 3.76 16.58 10.89
N VAL A 124 3.86 15.31 10.47
CA VAL A 124 4.12 14.16 11.32
C VAL A 124 5.35 13.40 10.81
N TYR A 125 6.22 12.99 11.72
CA TYR A 125 7.39 12.17 11.43
C TYR A 125 7.07 10.70 11.66
N LEU A 126 7.07 9.91 10.59
CA LEU A 126 6.78 8.48 10.62
C LEU A 126 8.07 7.68 10.46
N THR A 127 8.39 6.87 11.46
CA THR A 127 9.58 6.00 11.45
C THR A 127 9.19 4.59 11.01
N GLY A 128 9.75 4.15 9.89
CA GLY A 128 9.46 2.86 9.27
C GLY A 128 10.58 1.83 9.46
N LYS A 129 10.50 0.73 8.69
CA LYS A 129 11.47 -0.36 8.70
C LYS A 129 12.89 0.15 8.43
N GLY A 130 13.83 -0.27 9.28
CA GLY A 130 15.25 0.15 9.20
C GLY A 130 15.50 1.55 9.77
N ASN A 131 14.63 2.01 10.67
CA ASN A 131 14.72 3.31 11.35
C ASN A 131 14.75 4.50 10.38
N LYS A 132 14.13 4.35 9.21
CA LYS A 132 14.00 5.42 8.24
C LYS A 132 12.79 6.29 8.57
N THR A 133 13.05 7.56 8.85
CA THR A 133 11.99 8.54 9.15
C THR A 133 11.64 9.32 7.89
N ARG A 134 10.33 9.56 7.69
CA ARG A 134 9.82 10.47 6.68
C ARG A 134 8.87 11.48 7.32
N CYS A 135 8.90 12.70 6.80
CA CYS A 135 7.96 13.76 7.17
C CYS A 135 6.76 13.72 6.23
N VAL A 136 5.56 13.77 6.81
CA VAL A 136 4.31 13.83 6.04
C VAL A 136 3.52 15.06 6.49
N PRO A 137 3.21 15.99 5.57
CA PRO A 137 2.40 17.16 5.89
C PRO A 137 0.97 16.76 6.25
N LEU A 138 0.38 17.45 7.22
CA LEU A 138 -1.00 17.27 7.64
C LEU A 138 -1.91 18.30 6.98
N MET A 139 -3.06 17.85 6.50
CA MET A 139 -4.08 18.73 5.93
C MET A 139 -4.89 19.41 7.05
N ASP A 140 -5.46 20.58 6.79
CA ASP A 140 -6.22 21.36 7.78
C ASP A 140 -7.34 20.57 8.46
N LYS A 141 -8.05 19.73 7.68
CA LYS A 141 -9.10 18.85 8.23
C LYS A 141 -8.54 17.82 9.21
N THR A 142 -7.39 17.24 8.89
CA THR A 142 -6.70 16.27 9.74
C THR A 142 -6.19 16.93 11.01
N ILE A 143 -5.70 18.17 10.92
CA ILE A 143 -5.29 18.99 12.07
C ILE A 143 -6.48 19.25 12.99
N ALA A 144 -7.65 19.59 12.45
CA ALA A 144 -8.86 19.79 13.25
C ALA A 144 -9.27 18.51 14.02
N HIS A 145 -9.25 17.36 13.36
CA HIS A 145 -9.48 16.05 14.02
C HIS A 145 -8.44 15.76 15.10
N LEU A 146 -7.16 16.02 14.81
CA LEU A 146 -6.06 15.84 15.76
C LEU A 146 -6.26 16.72 17.01
N GLN A 147 -6.59 18.00 16.84
CA GLN A 147 -6.81 18.92 17.97
C GLN A 147 -7.97 18.46 18.86
N GLN A 148 -9.06 17.99 18.26
CA GLN A 148 -10.20 17.44 19.00
C GLN A 148 -9.80 16.16 19.75
N TYR A 149 -9.02 15.29 19.11
CA TYR A 149 -8.51 14.06 19.71
C TYR A 149 -7.58 14.37 20.91
N LEU A 150 -6.61 15.29 20.73
CA LEU A 150 -5.67 15.67 21.78
C LEU A 150 -6.38 16.26 23.01
N LYS A 151 -7.40 17.10 22.85
CA LYS A 151 -8.20 17.62 23.96
C LYS A 151 -8.84 16.53 24.80
N THR A 152 -9.24 15.42 24.18
CA THR A 152 -9.95 14.33 24.85
C THR A 152 -8.98 13.31 25.47
N PHE A 153 -7.94 12.95 24.74
CA PHE A 153 -7.04 11.84 25.11
C PHE A 153 -5.72 12.29 25.74
N HIS A 154 -5.30 13.53 25.46
CA HIS A 154 -4.05 14.13 25.97
C HIS A 154 -4.28 15.54 26.53
N PRO A 155 -5.17 15.70 27.53
CA PRO A 155 -5.56 17.02 28.04
C PRO A 155 -4.40 17.78 28.70
N GLU A 156 -3.35 17.08 29.13
CA GLU A 156 -2.17 17.68 29.77
C GLU A 156 -1.26 18.44 28.81
N GLY A 157 -1.48 18.31 27.50
CA GLY A 157 -0.92 19.20 26.49
C GLY A 157 0.57 19.08 26.21
N ASP A 158 1.29 18.13 26.79
CA ASP A 158 2.73 17.95 26.52
C ASP A 158 2.99 17.31 25.16
N GLN A 159 3.11 18.16 24.13
CA GLN A 159 3.41 17.74 22.77
C GLN A 159 4.82 17.14 22.59
N ASN A 160 5.73 17.37 23.54
CA ASN A 160 7.09 16.82 23.51
C ASN A 160 7.23 15.50 24.26
N SER A 161 6.13 14.87 24.63
CA SER A 161 6.13 13.68 25.43
C SER A 161 6.40 12.42 24.61
N ASP A 162 7.07 11.47 25.23
CA ASP A 162 7.26 10.10 24.70
C ASP A 162 6.00 9.21 24.75
N GLN A 163 4.84 9.79 25.12
CA GLN A 163 3.57 9.08 25.13
C GLN A 163 3.13 8.73 23.70
N TYR A 164 2.58 7.53 23.56
CA TYR A 164 1.99 7.11 22.27
C TYR A 164 0.77 7.97 21.97
N LEU A 165 0.65 8.39 20.70
CA LEU A 165 -0.53 9.11 20.24
C LEU A 165 -1.80 8.24 20.45
N PHE A 166 -1.75 6.98 19.99
CA PHE A 166 -2.82 6.01 20.17
C PHE A 166 -2.43 5.00 21.25
N TYR A 167 -3.14 5.04 22.38
CA TYR A 167 -2.89 4.15 23.50
C TYR A 167 -4.14 3.40 23.96
N THR A 168 -3.93 2.32 24.68
CA THR A 168 -4.92 1.63 25.50
C THR A 168 -4.57 1.79 26.96
N GLN A 169 -5.59 1.89 27.79
CA GLN A 169 -5.39 1.99 29.24
C GLN A 169 -5.85 0.72 29.91
N ILE A 170 -4.94 0.03 30.59
CA ILE A 170 -5.22 -1.20 31.33
C ILE A 170 -4.77 -0.98 32.78
N ARG A 171 -5.69 -1.10 33.74
CA ARG A 171 -5.43 -0.87 35.18
C ARG A 171 -4.73 0.46 35.46
N GLY A 172 -5.12 1.52 34.76
CA GLY A 172 -4.54 2.87 34.92
C GLY A 172 -3.24 3.12 34.14
N LEU A 173 -2.59 2.11 33.59
CA LEU A 173 -1.38 2.24 32.81
C LEU A 173 -1.71 2.43 31.33
N LYS A 174 -1.17 3.50 30.75
CA LYS A 174 -1.27 3.79 29.30
C LYS A 174 -0.18 3.00 28.57
N GLY A 175 -0.59 2.15 27.62
CA GLY A 175 0.32 1.37 26.77
C GLY A 175 -0.02 1.55 25.29
N ARG A 176 0.89 1.24 24.42
CA ARG A 176 0.70 1.27 22.95
C ARG A 176 -0.55 0.45 22.55
N MET A 177 -1.38 1.01 21.68
CA MET A 177 -2.52 0.27 21.12
C MET A 177 -2.04 -0.91 20.26
N SER A 178 -2.75 -2.03 20.31
CA SER A 178 -2.43 -3.20 19.48
C SER A 178 -3.06 -3.14 18.11
N ASP A 179 -2.44 -3.81 17.13
CA ASP A 179 -2.95 -4.00 15.77
C ASP A 179 -4.29 -4.76 15.75
N ASP A 180 -4.45 -5.72 16.66
CA ASP A 180 -5.70 -6.48 16.82
C ASP A 180 -6.88 -5.58 17.19
N ASN A 181 -6.67 -4.58 18.07
CA ASN A 181 -7.70 -3.61 18.42
C ASN A 181 -8.15 -2.83 17.17
N VAL A 182 -7.19 -2.39 16.35
CA VAL A 182 -7.49 -1.69 15.09
C VAL A 182 -8.24 -2.60 14.13
N SER A 183 -7.77 -3.81 13.93
CA SER A 183 -8.41 -4.80 13.05
C SER A 183 -9.85 -5.12 13.50
N CYS A 184 -10.10 -5.16 14.80
CA CYS A 184 -11.42 -5.44 15.36
C CYS A 184 -12.42 -4.32 15.02
N PHE A 185 -12.08 -3.06 15.31
CA PHE A 185 -13.02 -1.97 15.02
C PHE A 185 -13.17 -1.70 13.52
N LEU A 186 -12.10 -1.85 12.71
CA LEU A 186 -12.20 -1.70 11.26
C LEU A 186 -13.18 -2.69 10.64
N LYS A 187 -13.13 -3.96 11.04
CA LYS A 187 -14.09 -4.98 10.57
C LYS A 187 -15.53 -4.66 10.99
N ARG A 188 -15.71 -4.13 12.20
CA ARG A 188 -17.03 -3.72 12.69
C ARG A 188 -17.60 -2.58 11.85
N TYR A 189 -16.83 -1.50 11.63
CA TYR A 189 -17.26 -0.38 10.80
C TYR A 189 -17.43 -0.75 9.33
N ALA A 190 -16.56 -1.62 8.80
CA ALA A 190 -16.70 -2.10 7.44
C ALA A 190 -18.01 -2.86 7.20
N LYS A 191 -18.45 -3.66 8.17
CA LYS A 191 -19.72 -4.39 8.09
C LYS A 191 -20.91 -3.42 7.96
N SER A 192 -21.01 -2.42 8.85
CA SER A 192 -22.10 -1.44 8.79
C SER A 192 -22.00 -0.52 7.57
N ALA A 193 -20.79 -0.12 7.17
CA ALA A 193 -20.58 0.68 5.98
C ALA A 193 -20.92 -0.08 4.69
N HIS A 194 -20.65 -1.37 4.62
CA HIS A 194 -20.97 -2.22 3.47
C HIS A 194 -22.48 -2.34 3.22
N GLU A 195 -23.28 -2.32 4.28
CA GLU A 195 -24.75 -2.30 4.17
C GLU A 195 -25.26 -1.02 3.48
N LEU A 196 -24.51 0.09 3.60
CA LEU A 196 -24.82 1.37 2.98
C LEU A 196 -24.19 1.54 1.60
N CYS A 197 -23.01 0.94 1.41
CA CYS A 197 -22.24 1.02 0.17
C CYS A 197 -21.45 -0.28 -0.06
N SER A 198 -21.85 -1.06 -1.05
CA SER A 198 -21.22 -2.34 -1.38
C SER A 198 -19.77 -2.23 -1.87
N GLU A 199 -19.29 -1.01 -2.22
CA GLU A 199 -17.88 -0.75 -2.55
C GLU A 199 -16.96 -0.77 -1.33
N VAL A 200 -17.50 -0.71 -0.10
CA VAL A 200 -16.69 -0.87 1.11
C VAL A 200 -16.38 -2.35 1.31
N PRO A 201 -15.10 -2.76 1.30
CA PRO A 201 -14.74 -4.16 1.44
C PRO A 201 -15.05 -4.72 2.83
N LEU A 202 -15.69 -5.88 2.89
CA LEU A 202 -15.96 -6.57 4.17
C LEU A 202 -14.69 -7.01 4.91
N GLN A 203 -13.62 -7.34 4.15
CA GLN A 203 -12.31 -7.73 4.69
C GLN A 203 -11.42 -6.50 4.90
N MET A 204 -11.94 -5.54 5.68
CA MET A 204 -11.24 -4.30 5.95
C MET A 204 -9.99 -4.51 6.81
N HIS A 205 -8.89 -3.89 6.42
CA HIS A 205 -7.62 -3.87 7.15
C HIS A 205 -6.90 -2.53 6.93
N ALA A 206 -6.02 -2.17 7.87
CA ALA A 206 -5.34 -0.87 7.87
C ALA A 206 -4.55 -0.58 6.57
N HIS A 207 -3.96 -1.61 5.95
CA HIS A 207 -3.18 -1.44 4.73
C HIS A 207 -4.01 -0.98 3.52
N LEU A 208 -5.34 -1.21 3.56
CA LEU A 208 -6.25 -0.76 2.52
C LEU A 208 -6.36 0.77 2.45
N PHE A 209 -6.28 1.49 3.59
CA PHE A 209 -6.22 2.96 3.59
C PHE A 209 -4.99 3.47 2.82
N ARG A 210 -3.86 2.81 3.01
CA ARG A 210 -2.62 3.16 2.30
C ARG A 210 -2.75 2.91 0.79
N HIS A 211 -3.35 1.79 0.38
CA HIS A 211 -3.64 1.51 -1.03
C HIS A 211 -4.62 2.53 -1.61
N THR A 212 -5.68 2.84 -0.87
CA THR A 212 -6.68 3.85 -1.27
C THR A 212 -6.01 5.22 -1.45
N ARG A 213 -5.18 5.67 -0.49
CA ARG A 213 -4.46 6.94 -0.62
C ARG A 213 -3.54 6.96 -1.83
N ALA A 214 -2.78 5.89 -2.04
CA ALA A 214 -1.89 5.77 -3.20
C ALA A 214 -2.65 5.85 -4.54
N MET A 215 -3.80 5.17 -4.64
CA MET A 215 -4.63 5.20 -5.84
C MET A 215 -5.24 6.58 -6.08
N HIS A 216 -5.76 7.23 -5.03
CA HIS A 216 -6.31 8.59 -5.15
C HIS A 216 -5.24 9.60 -5.57
N LEU A 217 -4.02 9.52 -5.01
CA LEU A 217 -2.89 10.36 -5.45
C LEU A 217 -2.52 10.08 -6.92
N TYR A 218 -2.49 8.81 -7.31
CA TYR A 218 -2.21 8.42 -8.70
C TYR A 218 -3.28 8.95 -9.66
N GLN A 219 -4.57 8.80 -9.31
CA GLN A 219 -5.70 9.30 -10.10
C GLN A 219 -5.73 10.83 -10.17
N ALA A 220 -5.24 11.51 -9.12
CA ALA A 220 -5.03 12.95 -9.14
C ALA A 220 -3.85 13.40 -10.01
N GLY A 221 -3.13 12.47 -10.66
CA GLY A 221 -2.03 12.77 -11.57
C GLY A 221 -0.67 12.96 -10.89
N ILE A 222 -0.53 12.60 -9.61
CA ILE A 222 0.75 12.66 -8.90
C ILE A 222 1.70 11.59 -9.46
N PRO A 223 2.94 11.94 -9.86
CA PRO A 223 3.90 10.98 -10.38
C PRO A 223 4.23 9.86 -9.38
N LEU A 224 4.40 8.63 -9.89
CA LEU A 224 4.68 7.44 -9.05
C LEU A 224 5.93 7.57 -8.18
N SER A 225 6.93 8.35 -8.62
CA SER A 225 8.13 8.65 -7.83
C SER A 225 7.78 9.39 -6.53
N TYR A 226 6.92 10.41 -6.61
CA TYR A 226 6.46 11.14 -5.42
C TYR A 226 5.59 10.27 -4.52
N ILE A 227 4.69 9.45 -5.10
CA ILE A 227 3.87 8.51 -4.33
C ILE A 227 4.75 7.49 -3.59
N LYS A 228 5.81 7.00 -4.25
CA LYS A 228 6.81 6.11 -3.64
C LYS A 228 7.46 6.76 -2.41
N ASP A 229 7.94 7.99 -2.56
CA ASP A 229 8.62 8.72 -1.48
C ASP A 229 7.65 9.07 -0.34
N PHE A 230 6.45 9.53 -0.67
CA PHE A 230 5.36 9.77 0.29
C PHE A 230 5.04 8.51 1.12
N LEU A 231 4.93 7.37 0.46
CA LEU A 231 4.66 6.10 1.15
C LEU A 231 5.90 5.52 1.85
N GLY A 232 7.11 5.96 1.55
CA GLY A 232 8.35 5.38 2.06
C GLY A 232 8.56 3.94 1.54
N HIS A 233 8.36 3.71 0.24
CA HIS A 233 8.68 2.44 -0.41
C HIS A 233 10.18 2.37 -0.75
N VAL A 234 10.85 1.31 -0.32
CA VAL A 234 12.27 1.08 -0.64
C VAL A 234 12.47 0.75 -2.12
N SER A 235 11.49 0.08 -2.75
CA SER A 235 11.53 -0.34 -4.16
C SER A 235 10.40 0.30 -4.97
N VAL A 236 10.70 0.70 -6.22
CA VAL A 236 9.71 1.19 -7.19
C VAL A 236 8.69 0.10 -7.52
N ASN A 237 9.12 -1.16 -7.57
CA ASN A 237 8.25 -2.30 -7.89
C ASN A 237 7.02 -2.42 -6.96
N THR A 238 7.10 -1.90 -5.73
CA THR A 238 5.95 -1.83 -4.81
C THR A 238 4.96 -0.73 -5.15
N THR A 239 5.36 0.26 -5.95
CA THR A 239 4.50 1.37 -6.39
C THR A 239 3.93 1.10 -7.79
N ASP A 240 4.61 0.33 -8.62
CA ASP A 240 4.18 -0.03 -9.99
C ASP A 240 2.87 -0.82 -10.04
N ILE A 241 2.50 -1.46 -8.92
CA ILE A 241 1.21 -2.14 -8.80
C ILE A 241 0.02 -1.19 -8.99
N TYR A 242 0.16 0.08 -8.62
CA TYR A 242 -0.89 1.09 -8.77
C TYR A 242 -1.08 1.48 -10.24
N ALA A 243 0.00 1.63 -11.00
CA ALA A 243 -0.05 1.92 -12.44
C ALA A 243 -0.73 0.80 -13.25
N SER A 244 -0.57 -0.46 -12.83
CA SER A 244 -1.19 -1.61 -13.49
C SER A 244 -2.66 -1.83 -13.13
N THR A 245 -3.16 -1.16 -12.09
CA THR A 245 -4.52 -1.34 -11.56
C THR A 245 -5.54 -0.45 -12.25
N ASP A 246 -5.14 0.75 -12.63
CA ASP A 246 -6.06 1.75 -13.19
C ASP A 246 -5.84 1.97 -14.69
N THR A 247 -6.76 1.46 -15.49
CA THR A 247 -6.79 1.67 -16.95
C THR A 247 -7.46 3.01 -17.34
N SER A 248 -8.14 3.70 -16.42
CA SER A 248 -8.82 4.96 -16.69
C SER A 248 -7.83 6.08 -16.97
N MET A 249 -6.74 6.14 -16.23
CA MET A 249 -5.64 7.08 -16.47
C MET A 249 -4.98 6.85 -17.83
N MET A 250 -4.77 5.59 -18.23
CA MET A 250 -4.23 5.27 -19.55
C MET A 250 -5.21 5.70 -20.66
N LYS A 251 -6.51 5.43 -20.47
CA LYS A 251 -7.55 5.87 -21.40
C LYS A 251 -7.60 7.39 -21.52
N ALA A 252 -7.59 8.12 -20.40
CA ALA A 252 -7.57 9.58 -20.39
C ALA A 252 -6.31 10.17 -21.05
N ALA A 253 -5.15 9.55 -20.86
CA ALA A 253 -3.92 9.94 -21.52
C ALA A 253 -3.98 9.71 -23.04
N LEU A 254 -4.52 8.56 -23.46
CA LEU A 254 -4.73 8.26 -24.90
C LEU A 254 -5.75 9.22 -25.53
N GLU A 255 -6.83 9.55 -24.84
CA GLU A 255 -7.82 10.53 -25.30
C GLU A 255 -7.21 11.94 -25.44
N LYS A 256 -6.37 12.37 -24.51
CA LYS A 256 -5.64 13.65 -24.62
C LYS A 256 -4.71 13.68 -25.83
N ILE A 257 -3.99 12.58 -26.11
CA ILE A 257 -3.11 12.46 -27.27
C ILE A 257 -3.95 12.48 -28.56
N ASN A 258 -5.03 11.70 -28.61
CA ASN A 258 -5.91 11.64 -29.76
C ASN A 258 -6.60 12.99 -30.03
N ASN A 259 -7.07 13.69 -29.00
CA ASN A 259 -7.70 15.01 -29.14
C ASN A 259 -6.68 16.10 -29.48
N GLY A 260 -5.41 15.96 -29.09
CA GLY A 260 -4.32 16.87 -29.46
C GLY A 260 -3.79 16.63 -30.87
N GLN A 261 -3.92 15.42 -31.42
CA GLN A 261 -3.48 15.06 -32.77
C GLN A 261 -4.59 15.07 -33.83
N ALA A 262 -5.85 15.22 -33.39
CA ALA A 262 -7.00 15.23 -34.32
C ALA A 262 -7.03 16.46 -35.26
N HIS A 263 -6.07 17.36 -35.20
CA HIS A 263 -5.97 18.49 -36.10
C HIS A 263 -5.00 18.33 -37.26
N SER A 264 -4.41 17.14 -37.48
CA SER A 264 -3.55 16.94 -38.68
C SER A 264 -3.56 15.51 -39.20
N ALA A 265 -4.70 14.83 -39.14
CA ALA A 265 -4.97 13.76 -40.09
C ALA A 265 -5.52 14.38 -41.42
N ALA A 266 -4.92 15.42 -41.89
CA ALA A 266 -4.85 15.65 -43.31
C ALA A 266 -4.16 14.40 -43.87
N GLN A 267 -4.86 13.66 -44.73
CA GLN A 267 -4.35 12.49 -45.42
C GLN A 267 -2.91 12.75 -45.85
N VAL A 268 -1.97 12.26 -45.10
CA VAL A 268 -0.59 12.16 -45.58
C VAL A 268 -0.67 11.06 -46.63
N VAL A 269 -0.98 11.46 -47.86
CA VAL A 269 -0.85 10.61 -49.03
C VAL A 269 0.63 10.21 -49.04
N PRO A 270 0.99 8.96 -48.90
CA PRO A 270 2.39 8.55 -48.92
C PRO A 270 3.04 9.04 -50.20
N VAL A 271 4.24 9.62 -50.10
CA VAL A 271 4.98 10.24 -51.21
C VAL A 271 5.12 9.32 -52.44
N TRP A 272 4.99 8.02 -52.23
CA TRP A 272 5.03 6.97 -53.26
C TRP A 272 3.67 6.70 -53.94
N GLN A 273 2.54 7.20 -53.43
CA GLN A 273 1.21 6.79 -53.91
C GLN A 273 0.83 7.40 -55.26
N ASN A 274 1.55 8.41 -55.74
CA ASN A 274 1.37 9.02 -57.06
C ASN A 274 2.69 9.41 -57.73
N ASN A 275 3.81 8.78 -57.36
CA ASN A 275 5.12 9.10 -57.91
C ASN A 275 5.85 7.83 -58.32
N GLU A 276 5.69 7.49 -59.61
CA GLU A 276 6.25 6.30 -60.26
C GLU A 276 7.80 6.24 -60.16
N GLU A 277 8.45 7.37 -60.14
CA GLU A 277 9.90 7.49 -60.03
C GLU A 277 10.41 7.14 -58.64
N VAL A 278 9.65 7.49 -57.58
CA VAL A 278 9.94 7.14 -56.21
C VAL A 278 9.68 5.66 -55.97
N MET A 279 8.61 5.10 -56.56
CA MET A 279 8.31 3.67 -56.52
C MET A 279 9.41 2.83 -57.19
N LEU A 280 9.90 3.23 -58.35
CA LEU A 280 10.99 2.54 -59.07
C LEU A 280 12.30 2.55 -58.25
N LYS A 281 12.62 3.68 -57.61
CA LYS A 281 13.80 3.79 -56.73
C LYS A 281 13.66 2.93 -55.46
N LEU A 282 12.47 2.85 -54.84
CA LEU A 282 12.21 2.02 -53.67
C LEU A 282 12.25 0.52 -54.03
N CYS A 283 11.87 0.15 -55.25
CA CYS A 283 11.94 -1.23 -55.74
C CYS A 283 13.31 -1.60 -56.32
N GLY A 284 14.31 -0.72 -56.29
CA GLY A 284 15.65 -0.99 -56.81
C GLY A 284 15.72 -1.20 -58.32
N LEU A 285 14.75 -0.63 -59.06
CA LEU A 285 14.62 -0.78 -60.53
C LEU A 285 15.21 0.43 -61.30
N LYS A 286 15.79 1.41 -60.59
CA LYS A 286 16.61 2.53 -61.14
C LYS A 286 17.58 3.03 -60.08
#